data_c8c4d438bf4a78a16a83601a577a8c92
#
_entry.id   c8c4d438bf4a78a16a83601a577a8c92
#
_cell.length_a   1.000
_cell.length_b   1.000
_cell.length_c   1.000
_cell.angle_alpha   90.00
_cell.angle_beta   90.00
_cell.angle_gamma   90.00
#
_symmetry.space_group_name_H-M   'P 1'
#
loop_
_entity.id
_entity.type
_entity.pdbx_description
1 polymer ?
#
loop_
_entity_poly.entity_id
_entity_poly.type
_entity_poly.pdbx_seq_one_letter_code
_entity_poly.pdbx_strand_id
1 'polypeptide(L)'
;MKHLADTPWWICDTEDTNYCAYMDTDSVYITAEPLLLYEHPDFEDKDDEEKDDILSGVALKYQGIITKYYDVLAKDCFNVSEHRLDMKTEAVIRSAYFRATRRYAQWITKKEGIKVNELDIKGLEFMKANFPPILGDFFNSILKQTLKGETVDNILIQIKEFKTEILSDKIPITKLGNPTRVTKLEKYTGRKARAGEMFTEAEKGAPAPVRAALKYNDLLRFWKLDKEHNYITMADKCKWVYMQNNPYKIEALAFVEYDIPPKIMEFMEKYVDRQKIFDSILLNKLEGFMSDIGATLNLNPHKDAFDFFDV
;
A
#
# COMPACT_ATOMS: atom_id res chain seq x y z
N MET A 1 -28.86 15.88 -22.28
CA MET A 1 -27.93 16.75 -23.02
C MET A 1 -28.33 18.23 -23.08
N LYS A 2 -29.62 18.62 -23.00
CA LYS A 2 -30.01 20.05 -23.03
C LYS A 2 -29.54 20.91 -21.83
N HIS A 3 -29.11 20.33 -20.73
CA HIS A 3 -28.64 21.06 -19.52
C HIS A 3 -27.15 21.36 -19.48
N LEU A 4 -26.35 20.85 -20.43
CA LEU A 4 -24.99 21.26 -20.68
C LEU A 4 -24.93 22.42 -21.71
N ALA A 5 -26.09 22.95 -22.16
CA ALA A 5 -26.15 23.95 -23.18
C ALA A 5 -25.45 25.28 -22.81
N ASP A 6 -25.33 25.57 -21.52
CA ASP A 6 -24.65 26.76 -21.02
C ASP A 6 -23.17 26.51 -20.64
N THR A 7 -22.71 25.26 -20.68
CA THR A 7 -21.31 24.92 -20.43
C THR A 7 -20.55 24.88 -21.75
N PRO A 8 -19.43 25.58 -21.88
CA PRO A 8 -18.66 25.56 -23.12
C PRO A 8 -18.36 24.11 -23.56
N TRP A 9 -18.67 23.80 -24.83
CA TRP A 9 -18.50 22.46 -25.38
C TRP A 9 -17.08 21.87 -25.19
N TRP A 10 -16.07 22.71 -25.18
CA TRP A 10 -14.67 22.31 -24.98
C TRP A 10 -14.39 21.85 -23.54
N ILE A 11 -15.26 22.11 -22.57
CA ILE A 11 -15.18 21.52 -21.21
C ILE A 11 -15.82 20.14 -21.21
N CYS A 12 -16.80 19.91 -22.09
CA CYS A 12 -17.63 18.72 -22.08
C CYS A 12 -17.25 17.69 -23.17
N ASP A 13 -16.51 18.10 -24.19
CA ASP A 13 -16.35 17.32 -25.42
C ASP A 13 -14.96 17.51 -26.05
N THR A 14 -13.91 17.28 -25.27
CA THR A 14 -12.59 17.06 -25.86
C THR A 14 -12.36 15.56 -25.93
N GLU A 15 -12.04 15.03 -27.13
CA GLU A 15 -11.73 13.62 -27.35
C GLU A 15 -10.66 13.08 -26.38
N ASP A 16 -9.86 13.97 -25.77
CA ASP A 16 -8.79 13.66 -24.84
C ASP A 16 -9.17 13.81 -23.36
N THR A 17 -10.36 14.29 -23.01
CA THR A 17 -10.73 14.55 -21.61
C THR A 17 -11.71 13.51 -21.10
N ASN A 18 -11.19 12.52 -20.38
CA ASN A 18 -12.02 11.52 -19.70
C ASN A 18 -12.30 11.96 -18.27
N TYR A 19 -13.50 12.42 -18.00
CA TYR A 19 -13.95 12.81 -16.66
C TYR A 19 -14.20 11.62 -15.71
N CYS A 20 -14.24 10.39 -16.24
CA CYS A 20 -14.35 9.18 -15.47
C CYS A 20 -12.96 8.70 -15.08
N ALA A 21 -12.57 8.96 -13.83
CA ALA A 21 -11.28 8.53 -13.31
C ALA A 21 -11.24 7.02 -13.02
N TYR A 22 -12.35 6.46 -12.53
CA TYR A 22 -12.46 5.04 -12.21
C TYR A 22 -13.93 4.59 -12.18
N MET A 23 -14.17 3.33 -12.51
CA MET A 23 -15.50 2.71 -12.52
C MET A 23 -15.41 1.26 -12.04
N ASP A 24 -16.31 0.85 -11.15
CA ASP A 24 -16.43 -0.56 -10.73
C ASP A 24 -17.91 -0.90 -10.47
N THR A 25 -18.44 -1.84 -11.25
CA THR A 25 -19.77 -2.43 -11.14
C THR A 25 -20.90 -1.40 -11.19
N ASP A 26 -21.18 -0.70 -10.10
CA ASP A 26 -22.30 0.22 -9.88
C ASP A 26 -21.85 1.60 -9.37
N SER A 27 -20.56 1.85 -9.33
CA SER A 27 -19.98 3.12 -8.89
C SER A 27 -19.09 3.75 -9.96
N VAL A 28 -19.09 5.09 -10.00
CA VAL A 28 -18.26 5.89 -10.87
C VAL A 28 -17.55 6.99 -10.07
N TYR A 29 -16.26 7.16 -10.33
CA TYR A 29 -15.45 8.26 -9.82
C TYR A 29 -15.25 9.26 -10.93
N ILE A 30 -15.72 10.47 -10.71
CA ILE A 30 -15.69 11.54 -11.69
C ILE A 30 -14.74 12.63 -11.22
N THR A 31 -13.81 13.06 -12.08
CA THR A 31 -13.05 14.27 -11.86
C THR A 31 -13.90 15.47 -12.33
N ALA A 32 -14.04 16.45 -11.45
CA ALA A 32 -14.81 17.67 -11.73
C ALA A 32 -13.90 18.88 -12.01
N GLU A 33 -12.58 18.68 -11.97
CA GLU A 33 -11.60 19.78 -11.99
C GLU A 33 -11.81 20.79 -13.15
N PRO A 34 -11.97 20.40 -14.42
CA PRO A 34 -12.14 21.38 -15.48
C PRO A 34 -13.42 22.22 -15.36
N LEU A 35 -14.54 21.59 -14.95
CA LEU A 35 -15.78 22.30 -14.70
C LEU A 35 -15.66 23.19 -13.46
N LEU A 36 -15.02 22.68 -12.43
CA LEU A 36 -14.79 23.36 -11.18
C LEU A 36 -13.99 24.66 -11.38
N LEU A 37 -12.85 24.58 -12.08
CA LEU A 37 -11.99 25.73 -12.34
C LEU A 37 -12.64 26.73 -13.30
N TYR A 38 -13.53 26.27 -14.18
CA TYR A 38 -14.31 27.15 -15.04
C TYR A 38 -15.40 27.93 -14.25
N GLU A 39 -16.16 27.25 -13.39
CA GLU A 39 -17.24 27.87 -12.60
C GLU A 39 -16.69 28.65 -11.38
N HIS A 40 -15.55 28.22 -10.84
CA HIS A 40 -14.89 28.78 -9.66
C HIS A 40 -13.39 28.98 -9.90
N PRO A 41 -12.98 30.01 -10.67
CA PRO A 41 -11.56 30.25 -10.99
C PRO A 41 -10.68 30.50 -9.76
N ASP A 42 -11.30 30.92 -8.66
CA ASP A 42 -10.70 31.22 -7.35
C ASP A 42 -10.75 30.01 -6.39
N PHE A 43 -11.06 28.80 -6.90
CA PHE A 43 -11.23 27.60 -6.08
C PHE A 43 -10.01 27.31 -5.20
N GLU A 44 -8.80 27.44 -5.74
CA GLU A 44 -7.59 27.12 -5.01
C GLU A 44 -7.32 28.07 -3.84
N ASP A 45 -7.81 29.30 -3.91
CA ASP A 45 -7.63 30.33 -2.88
C ASP A 45 -8.62 30.19 -1.72
N LYS A 46 -9.63 29.32 -1.86
CA LYS A 46 -10.67 29.11 -0.84
C LYS A 46 -10.18 28.23 0.31
N ASP A 47 -10.82 28.40 1.46
CA ASP A 47 -10.58 27.49 2.59
C ASP A 47 -11.15 26.09 2.35
N ASP A 48 -10.78 25.16 3.21
CA ASP A 48 -11.16 23.75 3.08
C ASP A 48 -12.66 23.50 3.14
N GLU A 49 -13.40 24.31 3.91
CA GLU A 49 -14.85 24.16 4.04
C GLU A 49 -15.57 24.67 2.81
N GLU A 50 -15.19 25.81 2.30
CA GLU A 50 -15.71 26.37 1.04
C GLU A 50 -15.40 25.43 -0.14
N LYS A 51 -14.19 24.88 -0.22
CA LYS A 51 -13.81 23.87 -1.23
C LYS A 51 -14.73 22.66 -1.19
N ASP A 52 -14.99 22.10 -0.01
CA ASP A 52 -15.86 20.93 0.15
C ASP A 52 -17.33 21.22 -0.19
N ASP A 53 -17.82 22.43 0.07
CA ASP A 53 -19.17 22.84 -0.28
C ASP A 53 -19.34 23.02 -1.79
N ILE A 54 -18.37 23.63 -2.46
CA ILE A 54 -18.35 23.77 -3.92
C ILE A 54 -18.30 22.37 -4.58
N LEU A 55 -17.39 21.49 -4.15
CA LEU A 55 -17.30 20.12 -4.66
C LEU A 55 -18.62 19.35 -4.47
N SER A 56 -19.28 19.54 -3.32
CA SER A 56 -20.59 18.93 -3.07
C SER A 56 -21.66 19.44 -4.04
N GLY A 57 -21.67 20.76 -4.31
CA GLY A 57 -22.58 21.36 -5.29
C GLY A 57 -22.37 20.79 -6.70
N VAL A 58 -21.13 20.67 -7.13
CA VAL A 58 -20.77 20.06 -8.44
C VAL A 58 -21.18 18.60 -8.48
N ALA A 59 -20.92 17.82 -7.42
CA ALA A 59 -21.33 16.41 -7.36
C ALA A 59 -22.84 16.21 -7.47
N LEU A 60 -23.64 17.04 -6.78
CA LEU A 60 -25.10 17.02 -6.89
C LEU A 60 -25.59 17.39 -8.30
N LYS A 61 -24.91 18.33 -8.96
CA LYS A 61 -25.20 18.69 -10.36
C LYS A 61 -25.00 17.47 -11.30
N TYR A 62 -23.87 16.77 -11.18
CA TYR A 62 -23.61 15.53 -11.93
C TYR A 62 -24.63 14.43 -11.61
N GLN A 63 -24.94 14.21 -10.35
CA GLN A 63 -25.97 13.28 -9.92
C GLN A 63 -27.29 13.55 -10.62
N GLY A 64 -27.74 14.80 -10.64
CA GLY A 64 -28.98 15.19 -11.33
C GLY A 64 -28.97 14.94 -12.84
N ILE A 65 -27.82 15.14 -13.50
CA ILE A 65 -27.65 14.86 -14.93
C ILE A 65 -27.72 13.35 -15.20
N ILE A 66 -27.00 12.54 -14.44
CA ILE A 66 -26.94 11.08 -14.61
C ILE A 66 -28.33 10.46 -14.33
N THR A 67 -29.00 10.87 -13.27
CA THR A 67 -30.36 10.37 -12.94
C THR A 67 -31.34 10.66 -14.07
N LYS A 68 -31.34 11.86 -14.63
CA LYS A 68 -32.17 12.18 -15.81
C LYS A 68 -31.80 11.37 -17.04
N TYR A 69 -30.53 11.03 -17.23
CA TYR A 69 -30.11 10.17 -18.32
C TYR A 69 -30.62 8.74 -18.17
N TYR A 70 -30.76 8.24 -16.94
CA TYR A 70 -31.36 6.92 -16.67
C TYR A 70 -32.83 6.85 -17.15
N ASP A 71 -33.62 7.92 -17.02
CA ASP A 71 -34.97 7.99 -17.54
C ASP A 71 -34.98 7.80 -19.08
N VAL A 72 -34.08 8.50 -19.76
CA VAL A 72 -33.92 8.40 -21.22
C VAL A 72 -33.45 6.99 -21.64
N LEU A 73 -32.43 6.47 -20.96
CA LEU A 73 -31.88 5.16 -21.22
C LEU A 73 -32.93 4.04 -21.05
N ALA A 74 -33.69 4.10 -19.95
CA ALA A 74 -34.74 3.12 -19.67
C ALA A 74 -35.80 3.12 -20.74
N LYS A 75 -36.26 4.29 -21.15
CA LYS A 75 -37.32 4.45 -22.17
C LYS A 75 -36.82 4.10 -23.56
N ASP A 76 -35.71 4.70 -24.00
CA ASP A 76 -35.29 4.67 -25.40
C ASP A 76 -34.51 3.40 -25.78
N CYS A 77 -33.72 2.85 -24.83
CA CYS A 77 -32.90 1.68 -25.06
C CYS A 77 -33.56 0.37 -24.59
N PHE A 78 -34.32 0.41 -23.50
CA PHE A 78 -34.88 -0.77 -22.88
C PHE A 78 -36.41 -0.85 -22.96
N ASN A 79 -37.08 0.17 -23.49
CA ASN A 79 -38.54 0.28 -23.57
C ASN A 79 -39.26 0.03 -22.22
N VAL A 80 -38.66 0.57 -21.15
CA VAL A 80 -39.17 0.46 -19.80
C VAL A 80 -39.70 1.82 -19.36
N SER A 81 -40.98 1.88 -18.96
CA SER A 81 -41.64 3.12 -18.52
C SER A 81 -41.32 3.52 -17.08
N GLU A 82 -40.98 2.54 -16.24
CA GLU A 82 -40.64 2.75 -14.83
C GLU A 82 -39.39 1.95 -14.51
N HIS A 83 -38.41 2.59 -13.86
CA HIS A 83 -37.18 1.96 -13.41
C HIS A 83 -36.84 2.39 -11.97
N ARG A 84 -35.86 1.71 -11.36
CA ARG A 84 -35.37 1.99 -10.01
C ARG A 84 -33.91 2.42 -9.99
N LEU A 85 -33.38 2.81 -11.16
CA LEU A 85 -32.01 3.32 -11.24
C LEU A 85 -31.98 4.73 -10.66
N ASP A 86 -31.11 4.95 -9.71
CA ASP A 86 -30.88 6.24 -9.06
C ASP A 86 -29.39 6.37 -8.77
N MET A 87 -28.80 7.49 -9.15
CA MET A 87 -27.42 7.80 -8.83
C MET A 87 -27.37 8.65 -7.57
N LYS A 88 -26.57 8.25 -6.61
CA LYS A 88 -26.36 8.98 -5.36
C LYS A 88 -24.90 9.38 -5.22
N THR A 89 -24.69 10.60 -4.76
CA THR A 89 -23.37 11.04 -4.34
C THR A 89 -23.05 10.41 -2.99
N GLU A 90 -22.16 9.42 -2.99
CA GLU A 90 -21.73 8.73 -1.76
C GLU A 90 -20.62 9.49 -1.05
N ALA A 91 -19.66 10.03 -1.81
CA ALA A 91 -18.50 10.69 -1.24
C ALA A 91 -18.03 11.89 -2.07
N VAL A 92 -17.52 12.89 -1.39
CA VAL A 92 -16.68 13.95 -1.94
C VAL A 92 -15.24 13.65 -1.59
N ILE A 93 -14.41 13.54 -2.62
CA ILE A 93 -13.02 13.12 -2.53
C ILE A 93 -12.16 14.31 -2.97
N ARG A 94 -11.30 14.82 -2.08
CA ARG A 94 -10.41 15.94 -2.36
C ARG A 94 -9.26 15.52 -3.29
N SER A 95 -8.71 14.35 -3.03
CA SER A 95 -7.62 13.77 -3.81
C SER A 95 -7.68 12.24 -3.78
N ALA A 96 -7.22 11.60 -4.85
CA ALA A 96 -7.18 10.15 -4.94
C ALA A 96 -5.95 9.66 -5.71
N TYR A 97 -5.51 8.47 -5.35
CA TYR A 97 -4.45 7.73 -6.02
C TYR A 97 -5.00 6.40 -6.53
N PHE A 98 -5.10 6.24 -7.83
CA PHE A 98 -5.57 5.02 -8.50
C PHE A 98 -4.39 4.31 -9.16
N ARG A 99 -3.95 3.18 -8.58
CA ARG A 99 -2.85 2.39 -9.12
C ARG A 99 -3.31 1.33 -10.12
N ALA A 100 -4.42 0.68 -9.85
CA ALA A 100 -5.02 -0.36 -10.69
C ALA A 100 -6.47 -0.61 -10.26
N THR A 101 -7.18 -1.47 -10.99
CA THR A 101 -8.53 -1.93 -10.62
C THR A 101 -8.54 -2.44 -9.18
N ARG A 102 -9.41 -1.89 -8.35
CA ARG A 102 -9.57 -2.19 -6.91
C ARG A 102 -8.32 -1.96 -6.06
N ARG A 103 -7.41 -1.12 -6.54
CA ARG A 103 -6.18 -0.73 -5.84
C ARG A 103 -6.02 0.77 -5.86
N TYR A 104 -6.56 1.42 -4.85
CA TYR A 104 -6.57 2.88 -4.76
C TYR A 104 -6.55 3.37 -3.32
N ALA A 105 -6.27 4.63 -3.15
CA ALA A 105 -6.43 5.37 -1.91
C ALA A 105 -7.11 6.71 -2.21
N GLN A 106 -7.95 7.17 -1.29
CA GLN A 106 -8.72 8.39 -1.46
C GLN A 106 -8.85 9.15 -0.13
N TRP A 107 -8.70 10.46 -0.20
CA TRP A 107 -8.97 11.33 0.92
C TRP A 107 -10.39 11.87 0.79
N ILE A 108 -11.28 11.33 1.63
CA ILE A 108 -12.70 11.64 1.65
C ILE A 108 -12.93 12.78 2.64
N THR A 109 -13.59 13.85 2.19
CA THR A 109 -13.94 15.00 3.02
C THR A 109 -15.42 15.04 3.38
N LYS A 110 -16.29 14.45 2.55
CA LYS A 110 -17.70 14.21 2.88
C LYS A 110 -18.14 12.81 2.47
N LYS A 111 -18.95 12.17 3.30
CA LYS A 111 -19.54 10.85 3.05
C LYS A 111 -21.03 10.92 3.37
N GLU A 112 -21.88 10.61 2.37
CA GLU A 112 -23.33 10.74 2.50
C GLU A 112 -23.78 12.12 3.04
N GLY A 113 -23.10 13.18 2.61
CA GLY A 113 -23.37 14.54 3.05
C GLY A 113 -22.78 14.94 4.42
N ILE A 114 -22.20 14.00 5.15
CA ILE A 114 -21.57 14.25 6.47
C ILE A 114 -20.09 14.55 6.28
N LYS A 115 -19.62 15.62 6.92
CA LYS A 115 -18.19 16.00 6.91
C LYS A 115 -17.35 14.95 7.63
N VAL A 116 -16.32 14.46 6.96
CA VAL A 116 -15.35 13.47 7.45
C VAL A 116 -13.92 13.91 7.09
N ASN A 117 -12.93 13.23 7.64
CA ASN A 117 -11.53 13.41 7.25
C ASN A 117 -10.90 12.00 7.24
N GLU A 118 -11.32 11.22 6.26
CA GLU A 118 -11.04 9.80 6.19
C GLU A 118 -10.08 9.50 5.04
N LEU A 119 -9.05 8.69 5.32
CA LEU A 119 -8.23 8.05 4.30
C LEU A 119 -8.78 6.64 4.08
N ASP A 120 -9.48 6.42 2.97
CA ASP A 120 -9.95 5.10 2.57
C ASP A 120 -8.96 4.48 1.59
N ILE A 121 -8.48 3.27 1.93
CA ILE A 121 -7.48 2.53 1.14
C ILE A 121 -8.04 1.17 0.77
N LYS A 122 -8.07 0.86 -0.53
CA LYS A 122 -8.54 -0.43 -1.05
C LYS A 122 -7.40 -1.17 -1.78
N GLY A 123 -7.24 -2.44 -1.44
CA GLY A 123 -6.45 -3.41 -2.19
C GLY A 123 -4.95 -3.15 -2.33
N LEU A 124 -4.40 -2.10 -1.72
CA LEU A 124 -2.97 -1.81 -1.77
C LEU A 124 -2.17 -2.84 -0.94
N GLU A 125 -0.98 -3.17 -1.42
CA GLU A 125 -0.23 -4.34 -0.91
C GLU A 125 0.25 -4.19 0.53
N PHE A 126 0.57 -2.98 0.96
CA PHE A 126 1.04 -2.68 2.30
C PHE A 126 -0.05 -2.77 3.39
N MET A 127 -1.33 -2.89 2.96
CA MET A 127 -2.47 -3.17 3.86
C MET A 127 -2.67 -4.66 4.14
N LYS A 128 -1.90 -5.53 3.49
CA LYS A 128 -2.07 -6.98 3.66
C LYS A 128 -1.49 -7.45 4.99
N ALA A 129 -2.13 -8.43 5.59
CA ALA A 129 -1.72 -9.02 6.88
C ALA A 129 -0.32 -9.67 6.88
N ASN A 130 0.27 -9.88 5.71
CA ASN A 130 1.64 -10.40 5.55
C ASN A 130 2.69 -9.30 5.34
N PHE A 131 2.32 -8.03 5.57
CA PHE A 131 3.25 -6.90 5.54
C PHE A 131 3.61 -6.49 6.96
N PRO A 132 4.88 -6.17 7.28
CA PRO A 132 5.25 -5.71 8.61
C PRO A 132 4.48 -4.43 8.98
N PRO A 133 3.76 -4.40 10.13
CA PRO A 133 2.90 -3.27 10.46
C PRO A 133 3.64 -1.93 10.46
N ILE A 134 4.84 -1.86 11.03
CA ILE A 134 5.62 -0.61 11.09
C ILE A 134 5.95 -0.05 9.70
N LEU A 135 6.20 -0.92 8.71
CA LEU A 135 6.45 -0.51 7.32
C LEU A 135 5.15 -0.09 6.63
N GLY A 136 4.03 -0.76 6.97
CA GLY A 136 2.70 -0.40 6.50
C GLY A 136 2.24 0.95 7.03
N ASP A 137 2.42 1.19 8.33
CA ASP A 137 2.07 2.45 8.98
C ASP A 137 2.87 3.63 8.40
N PHE A 138 4.16 3.42 8.15
CA PHE A 138 4.98 4.41 7.47
C PHE A 138 4.46 4.70 6.07
N PHE A 139 4.18 3.67 5.25
CA PHE A 139 3.67 3.87 3.90
C PHE A 139 2.31 4.58 3.90
N ASN A 140 1.42 4.21 4.84
CA ASN A 140 0.14 4.90 5.04
C ASN A 140 0.33 6.39 5.37
N SER A 141 1.32 6.71 6.21
CA SER A 141 1.63 8.10 6.56
C SER A 141 2.08 8.90 5.34
N ILE A 142 3.00 8.35 4.54
CA ILE A 142 3.48 8.97 3.29
C ILE A 142 2.32 9.17 2.32
N LEU A 143 1.52 8.15 2.08
CA LEU A 143 0.37 8.22 1.18
C LEU A 143 -0.64 9.29 1.62
N LYS A 144 -0.96 9.34 2.92
CA LYS A 144 -1.86 10.34 3.48
C LYS A 144 -1.33 11.76 3.29
N GLN A 145 -0.03 11.97 3.53
CA GLN A 145 0.60 13.28 3.38
C GLN A 145 0.60 13.71 1.89
N THR A 146 0.93 12.80 0.99
CA THR A 146 0.88 13.05 -0.46
C THR A 146 -0.52 13.45 -0.91
N LEU A 147 -1.56 12.71 -0.48
CA LEU A 147 -2.95 13.03 -0.80
C LEU A 147 -3.42 14.36 -0.19
N LYS A 148 -2.75 14.86 0.84
CA LYS A 148 -3.00 16.16 1.44
C LYS A 148 -2.16 17.31 0.86
N GLY A 149 -1.39 17.02 -0.20
CA GLY A 149 -0.61 18.03 -0.91
C GLY A 149 0.78 18.31 -0.32
N GLU A 150 1.31 17.38 0.50
CA GLU A 150 2.70 17.49 0.98
C GLU A 150 3.68 17.47 -0.19
N THR A 151 4.75 18.24 -0.08
CA THR A 151 5.74 18.37 -1.14
C THR A 151 6.54 17.08 -1.32
N VAL A 152 6.95 16.81 -2.56
CA VAL A 152 7.78 15.64 -2.90
C VAL A 152 9.07 15.65 -2.10
N ASP A 153 9.71 16.82 -1.92
CA ASP A 153 10.96 16.94 -1.18
C ASP A 153 10.82 16.53 0.28
N ASN A 154 9.75 16.96 0.95
CA ASN A 154 9.48 16.56 2.33
C ASN A 154 9.17 15.06 2.44
N ILE A 155 8.49 14.48 1.46
CA ILE A 155 8.26 13.03 1.38
C ILE A 155 9.59 12.29 1.23
N LEU A 156 10.50 12.75 0.35
CA LEU A 156 11.83 12.15 0.15
C LEU A 156 12.68 12.21 1.42
N ILE A 157 12.65 13.32 2.15
CA ILE A 157 13.35 13.48 3.44
C ILE A 157 12.85 12.42 4.42
N GLN A 158 11.54 12.30 4.59
CA GLN A 158 10.96 11.30 5.50
C GLN A 158 11.32 9.86 5.12
N ILE A 159 11.38 9.53 3.83
CA ILE A 159 11.81 8.21 3.36
C ILE A 159 13.28 7.95 3.71
N LYS A 160 14.16 8.94 3.54
CA LYS A 160 15.60 8.85 3.89
C LYS A 160 15.77 8.66 5.40
N GLU A 161 15.05 9.42 6.20
CA GLU A 161 15.08 9.32 7.67
C GLU A 161 14.59 7.94 8.14
N PHE A 162 13.48 7.47 7.63
CA PHE A 162 12.93 6.15 7.99
C PHE A 162 13.85 5.00 7.55
N LYS A 163 14.49 5.10 6.37
CA LYS A 163 15.54 4.16 5.98
C LYS A 163 16.66 4.12 7.01
N THR A 164 17.15 5.28 7.44
CA THR A 164 18.20 5.39 8.45
C THR A 164 17.77 4.78 9.79
N GLU A 165 16.51 4.98 10.16
CA GLU A 165 15.94 4.40 11.38
C GLU A 165 15.84 2.86 11.29
N ILE A 166 15.42 2.31 10.14
CA ILE A 166 15.40 0.86 9.91
C ILE A 166 16.81 0.26 10.00
N LEU A 167 17.80 0.94 9.40
CA LEU A 167 19.19 0.45 9.37
C LEU A 167 19.88 0.54 10.74
N SER A 168 19.37 1.40 11.62
CA SER A 168 19.84 1.50 13.00
C SER A 168 19.21 0.41 13.89
N ASP A 169 19.78 0.20 15.08
CA ASP A 169 19.24 -0.74 16.07
C ASP A 169 18.02 -0.20 16.84
N LYS A 170 17.53 1.00 16.48
CA LYS A 170 16.40 1.65 17.18
C LYS A 170 15.08 0.90 17.00
N ILE A 171 14.86 0.29 15.82
CA ILE A 171 13.67 -0.51 15.57
C ILE A 171 13.93 -1.96 15.96
N PRO A 172 13.18 -2.53 16.90
CA PRO A 172 13.31 -3.94 17.28
C PRO A 172 13.06 -4.87 16.10
N ILE A 173 13.83 -5.94 15.98
CA ILE A 173 13.72 -6.92 14.86
C ILE A 173 12.32 -7.52 14.80
N THR A 174 11.68 -7.74 15.94
CA THR A 174 10.33 -8.28 16.04
C THR A 174 9.29 -7.43 15.30
N LYS A 175 9.53 -6.12 15.18
CA LYS A 175 8.67 -5.20 14.40
C LYS A 175 8.98 -5.20 12.91
N LEU A 176 10.21 -5.57 12.51
CA LEU A 176 10.64 -5.65 11.11
C LEU A 176 10.32 -7.01 10.47
N GLY A 177 10.01 -8.03 11.27
CA GLY A 177 9.72 -9.37 10.77
C GLY A 177 8.46 -9.40 9.90
N ASN A 178 8.55 -10.08 8.74
CA ASN A 178 7.44 -10.31 7.84
C ASN A 178 6.44 -11.29 8.46
N PRO A 179 5.19 -10.89 8.75
CA PRO A 179 4.18 -11.81 9.22
C PRO A 179 3.84 -12.84 8.14
N THR A 180 3.71 -14.08 8.52
CA THR A 180 3.32 -15.14 7.59
C THR A 180 2.57 -16.25 8.31
N ARG A 181 1.83 -17.02 7.52
CA ARG A 181 1.33 -18.32 7.94
C ARG A 181 2.09 -19.37 7.14
N VAL A 182 2.76 -20.29 7.82
CA VAL A 182 3.51 -21.35 7.15
C VAL A 182 2.54 -22.33 6.51
N THR A 183 2.60 -22.45 5.19
CA THR A 183 1.78 -23.41 4.43
C THR A 183 2.67 -24.40 3.69
N LYS A 184 2.20 -25.64 3.55
CA LYS A 184 2.90 -26.68 2.79
C LYS A 184 4.33 -26.95 3.28
N LEU A 185 4.58 -26.84 4.59
CA LEU A 185 5.90 -27.07 5.19
C LEU A 185 6.43 -28.46 4.80
N GLU A 186 5.61 -29.50 4.92
CA GLU A 186 5.97 -30.88 4.59
C GLU A 186 6.33 -31.06 3.11
N LYS A 187 5.59 -30.40 2.21
CA LYS A 187 5.86 -30.45 0.77
C LYS A 187 7.27 -29.96 0.42
N TYR A 188 7.73 -28.93 1.13
CA TYR A 188 9.02 -28.31 0.87
C TYR A 188 10.12 -28.78 1.82
N THR A 189 9.82 -29.70 2.73
CA THR A 189 10.83 -30.36 3.54
C THR A 189 11.47 -31.45 2.68
N GLY A 190 12.69 -31.22 2.26
CA GLY A 190 13.48 -32.20 1.57
C GLY A 190 14.08 -33.27 2.51
N ARG A 191 15.34 -33.65 2.28
CA ARG A 191 16.01 -34.60 3.15
C ARG A 191 16.17 -34.06 4.58
N LYS A 192 15.56 -34.73 5.56
CA LYS A 192 15.76 -34.41 6.97
C LYS A 192 17.22 -34.57 7.37
N ALA A 193 17.70 -33.68 8.22
CA ALA A 193 19.05 -33.75 8.76
C ALA A 193 19.29 -35.09 9.45
N ARG A 194 20.43 -35.74 9.15
CA ARG A 194 20.88 -36.98 9.80
C ARG A 194 21.58 -36.68 11.12
N ALA A 195 21.90 -37.71 11.87
CA ALA A 195 22.72 -37.57 13.06
C ALA A 195 24.07 -36.89 12.72
N GLY A 196 24.37 -35.77 13.36
CA GLY A 196 25.55 -34.93 13.09
C GLY A 196 25.37 -33.84 12.02
N GLU A 197 24.30 -33.85 11.24
CA GLU A 197 23.97 -32.78 10.30
C GLU A 197 23.13 -31.72 11.01
N MET A 198 23.43 -30.45 10.74
CA MET A 198 22.75 -29.30 11.40
C MET A 198 21.41 -29.01 10.75
N PHE A 199 21.33 -29.02 9.44
CA PHE A 199 20.21 -28.50 8.71
C PHE A 199 19.49 -29.50 7.80
N THR A 200 18.18 -29.39 7.80
CA THR A 200 17.29 -29.99 6.84
C THR A 200 17.48 -29.32 5.48
N GLU A 201 17.56 -30.07 4.43
CA GLU A 201 17.54 -29.55 3.07
C GLU A 201 16.09 -29.15 2.71
N ALA A 202 15.91 -27.92 2.27
CA ALA A 202 14.65 -27.50 1.69
C ALA A 202 14.57 -27.92 0.22
N GLU A 203 13.39 -28.31 -0.25
CA GLU A 203 13.16 -28.61 -1.67
C GLU A 203 13.42 -27.37 -2.54
N LYS A 204 13.88 -27.61 -3.77
CA LYS A 204 14.13 -26.55 -4.75
C LYS A 204 12.84 -25.76 -4.99
N GLY A 205 12.92 -24.42 -4.90
CA GLY A 205 11.78 -23.54 -5.07
C GLY A 205 10.94 -23.33 -3.79
N ALA A 206 11.40 -23.79 -2.63
CA ALA A 206 10.75 -23.51 -1.35
C ALA A 206 10.70 -21.97 -1.10
N PRO A 207 9.52 -21.41 -0.77
CA PRO A 207 9.39 -19.99 -0.45
C PRO A 207 10.25 -19.58 0.76
N ALA A 208 10.71 -18.33 0.79
CA ALA A 208 11.54 -17.81 1.89
C ALA A 208 10.95 -18.04 3.29
N PRO A 209 9.63 -17.81 3.54
CA PRO A 209 9.03 -18.11 4.85
C PRO A 209 9.15 -19.58 5.27
N VAL A 210 9.02 -20.51 4.31
CA VAL A 210 9.16 -21.96 4.57
C VAL A 210 10.60 -22.31 4.89
N ARG A 211 11.55 -21.79 4.10
CA ARG A 211 12.99 -21.97 4.39
C ARG A 211 13.36 -21.42 5.77
N ALA A 212 12.81 -20.23 6.11
CA ALA A 212 13.04 -19.60 7.41
C ALA A 212 12.49 -20.43 8.57
N ALA A 213 11.29 -21.01 8.42
CA ALA A 213 10.70 -21.89 9.44
C ALA A 213 11.50 -23.19 9.61
N LEU A 214 11.96 -23.81 8.53
CA LEU A 214 12.84 -24.98 8.61
C LEU A 214 14.13 -24.66 9.37
N LYS A 215 14.75 -23.49 9.12
CA LYS A 215 15.98 -23.09 9.80
C LYS A 215 15.75 -22.80 11.28
N TYR A 216 14.61 -22.20 11.65
CA TYR A 216 14.24 -22.04 13.06
C TYR A 216 14.13 -23.40 13.77
N ASN A 217 13.39 -24.35 13.16
CA ASN A 217 13.22 -25.68 13.72
C ASN A 217 14.55 -26.44 13.86
N ASP A 218 15.43 -26.29 12.87
CA ASP A 218 16.76 -26.90 12.91
C ASP A 218 17.64 -26.30 14.02
N LEU A 219 17.58 -24.97 14.24
CA LEU A 219 18.29 -24.33 15.33
C LEU A 219 17.77 -24.77 16.70
N LEU A 220 16.43 -24.87 16.89
CA LEU A 220 15.86 -25.42 18.13
C LEU A 220 16.45 -26.79 18.45
N ARG A 221 16.44 -27.70 17.46
CA ARG A 221 16.99 -29.05 17.62
C ARG A 221 18.50 -29.03 17.91
N PHE A 222 19.26 -28.27 17.11
CA PHE A 222 20.72 -28.22 17.21
C PHE A 222 21.20 -27.63 18.55
N TRP A 223 20.51 -26.60 19.03
CA TRP A 223 20.84 -25.98 20.31
C TRP A 223 20.13 -26.61 21.52
N LYS A 224 19.35 -27.69 21.28
CA LYS A 224 18.61 -28.43 22.31
C LYS A 224 17.58 -27.57 23.04
N LEU A 225 16.95 -26.64 22.33
CA LEU A 225 15.93 -25.75 22.85
C LEU A 225 14.50 -26.28 22.62
N ASP A 226 14.36 -27.38 21.93
CA ASP A 226 13.10 -28.04 21.55
C ASP A 226 12.32 -28.67 22.70
N LYS A 227 12.91 -28.69 23.91
CA LYS A 227 12.19 -29.11 25.13
C LYS A 227 11.42 -27.96 25.80
N GLU A 228 11.83 -26.72 25.54
CA GLU A 228 11.28 -25.52 26.16
C GLU A 228 10.46 -24.68 25.15
N HIS A 229 10.74 -24.81 23.86
CA HIS A 229 10.14 -24.03 22.78
C HIS A 229 9.58 -24.93 21.69
N ASN A 230 8.46 -24.50 21.11
CA ASN A 230 7.77 -25.29 20.11
C ASN A 230 8.35 -25.10 18.69
N TYR A 231 8.36 -26.18 17.92
CA TYR A 231 8.61 -26.11 16.50
C TYR A 231 7.51 -25.34 15.77
N ILE A 232 7.90 -24.59 14.74
CA ILE A 232 6.94 -24.03 13.79
C ILE A 232 6.42 -25.16 12.91
N THR A 233 5.10 -25.36 12.89
CA THR A 233 4.42 -26.40 12.14
C THR A 233 3.53 -25.80 11.03
N MET A 234 2.83 -26.65 10.31
CA MET A 234 1.90 -26.23 9.26
C MET A 234 0.76 -25.40 9.86
N ALA A 235 0.43 -24.29 9.19
CA ALA A 235 -0.59 -23.32 9.56
C ALA A 235 -0.24 -22.40 10.75
N ASP A 236 0.94 -22.55 11.36
CA ASP A 236 1.36 -21.64 12.42
C ASP A 236 1.60 -20.22 11.86
N LYS A 237 1.24 -19.24 12.68
CA LYS A 237 1.57 -17.84 12.45
C LYS A 237 2.96 -17.56 13.02
N CYS A 238 3.83 -17.05 12.19
CA CYS A 238 5.17 -16.62 12.60
C CYS A 238 5.56 -15.36 11.86
N LYS A 239 6.67 -14.79 12.24
CA LYS A 239 7.38 -13.73 11.49
C LYS A 239 8.70 -14.28 11.00
N TRP A 240 9.26 -13.68 9.96
CA TRP A 240 10.58 -14.05 9.46
C TRP A 240 11.34 -12.82 8.98
N VAL A 241 12.66 -12.90 9.04
CA VAL A 241 13.59 -11.83 8.64
C VAL A 241 14.66 -12.39 7.71
N TYR A 242 15.24 -11.52 6.88
CA TYR A 242 16.46 -11.83 6.14
C TYR A 242 17.66 -11.75 7.06
N MET A 243 18.66 -12.61 6.79
CA MET A 243 19.91 -12.70 7.55
C MET A 243 21.10 -12.37 6.66
N GLN A 244 22.06 -11.65 7.21
CA GLN A 244 23.37 -11.41 6.63
C GLN A 244 24.19 -12.71 6.61
N ASN A 245 25.38 -12.64 6.00
CA ASN A 245 26.32 -13.76 6.06
C ASN A 245 26.64 -14.12 7.52
N ASN A 246 26.46 -15.39 7.88
CA ASN A 246 26.58 -15.88 9.24
C ASN A 246 27.20 -17.29 9.23
N PRO A 247 27.74 -17.77 10.37
CA PRO A 247 28.44 -19.06 10.44
C PRO A 247 27.62 -20.26 10.00
N TYR A 248 26.29 -20.13 10.03
CA TYR A 248 25.38 -21.22 9.68
C TYR A 248 24.80 -21.11 8.26
N LYS A 249 25.20 -20.08 7.50
CA LYS A 249 24.72 -19.83 6.13
C LYS A 249 23.19 -19.76 6.04
N ILE A 250 22.55 -19.19 7.08
CA ILE A 250 21.10 -18.98 7.14
C ILE A 250 20.78 -17.69 6.42
N GLU A 251 20.03 -17.74 5.33
CA GLU A 251 19.62 -16.55 4.54
C GLU A 251 18.34 -15.89 5.08
N ALA A 252 17.49 -16.66 5.75
CA ALA A 252 16.25 -16.21 6.37
C ALA A 252 15.93 -17.05 7.60
N LEU A 253 15.43 -16.40 8.66
CA LEU A 253 15.10 -17.05 9.91
C LEU A 253 13.70 -16.64 10.36
N ALA A 254 12.86 -17.63 10.70
CA ALA A 254 11.56 -17.40 11.29
C ALA A 254 11.65 -17.35 12.83
N PHE A 255 10.61 -16.77 13.43
CA PHE A 255 10.42 -16.75 14.87
C PHE A 255 8.94 -16.61 15.22
N VAL A 256 8.58 -17.08 16.40
CA VAL A 256 7.25 -16.90 16.99
C VAL A 256 7.31 -15.79 18.00
N GLU A 257 6.63 -14.67 17.76
CA GLU A 257 6.83 -13.40 18.48
C GLU A 257 6.68 -13.50 20.01
N TYR A 258 5.79 -14.39 20.47
CA TYR A 258 5.53 -14.61 21.90
C TYR A 258 6.39 -15.72 22.54
N ASP A 259 7.23 -16.40 21.73
CA ASP A 259 8.05 -17.54 22.18
C ASP A 259 9.39 -17.55 21.43
N ILE A 260 10.20 -16.50 21.61
CA ILE A 260 11.53 -16.40 20.97
C ILE A 260 12.58 -16.87 21.98
N PRO A 261 13.29 -17.98 21.72
CA PRO A 261 14.41 -18.37 22.56
C PRO A 261 15.47 -17.28 22.64
N PRO A 262 16.01 -16.93 23.83
CA PRO A 262 17.02 -15.88 23.98
C PRO A 262 18.21 -16.04 23.04
N LYS A 263 18.69 -17.26 22.85
CA LYS A 263 19.82 -17.56 21.96
C LYS A 263 19.49 -17.32 20.47
N ILE A 264 18.23 -17.53 20.07
CA ILE A 264 17.78 -17.21 18.71
C ILE A 264 17.65 -15.71 18.55
N MET A 265 17.14 -15.00 19.56
CA MET A 265 17.07 -13.53 19.55
C MET A 265 18.46 -12.91 19.40
N GLU A 266 19.42 -13.33 20.23
CA GLU A 266 20.83 -12.87 20.14
C GLU A 266 21.42 -13.13 18.74
N PHE A 267 21.14 -14.30 18.16
CA PHE A 267 21.60 -14.63 16.82
C PHE A 267 20.94 -13.73 15.75
N MET A 268 19.65 -13.47 15.87
CA MET A 268 18.96 -12.55 14.96
C MET A 268 19.48 -11.13 15.08
N GLU A 269 19.65 -10.60 16.31
CA GLU A 269 20.19 -9.25 16.54
C GLU A 269 21.57 -9.08 15.92
N LYS A 270 22.39 -10.09 15.98
CA LYS A 270 23.75 -10.06 15.42
C LYS A 270 23.81 -10.13 13.90
N TYR A 271 22.87 -10.83 13.26
CA TYR A 271 22.98 -11.17 11.84
C TYR A 271 21.76 -10.77 10.99
N VAL A 272 20.81 -10.00 11.50
CA VAL A 272 19.68 -9.50 10.70
C VAL A 272 20.16 -8.60 9.57
N ASP A 273 19.62 -8.82 8.38
CA ASP A 273 19.90 -7.99 7.20
C ASP A 273 18.84 -6.91 7.04
N ARG A 274 19.01 -5.82 7.78
CA ARG A 274 18.08 -4.68 7.78
C ARG A 274 18.03 -3.98 6.42
N GLN A 275 19.15 -3.90 5.70
CA GLN A 275 19.20 -3.34 4.35
C GLN A 275 18.34 -4.18 3.40
N LYS A 276 18.51 -5.50 3.39
CA LYS A 276 17.73 -6.40 2.55
C LYS A 276 16.24 -6.39 2.91
N ILE A 277 15.89 -6.23 4.20
CA ILE A 277 14.50 -6.04 4.63
C ILE A 277 13.93 -4.77 3.99
N PHE A 278 14.63 -3.63 4.11
CA PHE A 278 14.20 -2.38 3.49
C PHE A 278 14.05 -2.54 1.96
N ASP A 279 15.07 -3.02 1.28
CA ASP A 279 15.11 -3.13 -0.18
C ASP A 279 14.03 -4.08 -0.73
N SER A 280 13.91 -5.27 -0.13
CA SER A 280 13.00 -6.29 -0.65
C SER A 280 11.53 -6.06 -0.31
N ILE A 281 11.24 -5.39 0.80
CA ILE A 281 9.86 -5.27 1.29
C ILE A 281 9.27 -3.90 0.98
N LEU A 282 10.03 -2.83 1.20
CA LEU A 282 9.53 -1.47 1.15
C LEU A 282 9.98 -0.71 -0.09
N LEU A 283 11.28 -0.75 -0.45
CA LEU A 283 11.87 0.09 -1.49
C LEU A 283 11.13 -0.01 -2.83
N ASN A 284 10.94 -1.22 -3.38
CA ASN A 284 10.24 -1.41 -4.65
C ASN A 284 8.81 -0.82 -4.66
N LYS A 285 8.15 -0.77 -3.50
CA LYS A 285 6.81 -0.19 -3.37
C LYS A 285 6.86 1.32 -3.32
N LEU A 286 7.84 1.87 -2.61
CA LEU A 286 8.10 3.32 -2.58
C LEU A 286 8.51 3.83 -3.96
N GLU A 287 9.40 3.15 -4.66
CA GLU A 287 9.81 3.50 -6.03
C GLU A 287 8.61 3.53 -6.98
N GLY A 288 7.76 2.49 -6.93
CA GLY A 288 6.54 2.44 -7.72
C GLY A 288 5.59 3.59 -7.40
N PHE A 289 5.37 3.88 -6.12
CA PHE A 289 4.53 4.98 -5.68
C PHE A 289 5.10 6.35 -6.10
N MET A 290 6.38 6.59 -5.88
CA MET A 290 7.04 7.84 -6.28
C MET A 290 6.99 8.04 -7.79
N SER A 291 7.23 6.99 -8.58
CA SER A 291 7.09 7.03 -10.03
C SER A 291 5.66 7.37 -10.48
N ASP A 292 4.65 6.79 -9.82
CA ASP A 292 3.24 7.05 -10.16
C ASP A 292 2.84 8.52 -9.90
N ILE A 293 3.48 9.20 -8.94
CA ILE A 293 3.28 10.65 -8.68
C ILE A 293 4.27 11.55 -9.44
N GLY A 294 4.99 11.00 -10.43
CA GLY A 294 5.93 11.77 -11.27
C GLY A 294 7.26 12.12 -10.61
N ALA A 295 7.62 11.45 -9.50
CA ALA A 295 8.84 11.69 -8.76
C ALA A 295 9.82 10.51 -8.86
N THR A 296 11.11 10.79 -8.73
CA THR A 296 12.16 9.76 -8.71
C THR A 296 12.70 9.58 -7.30
N LEU A 297 12.71 8.33 -6.83
CA LEU A 297 13.28 8.00 -5.52
C LEU A 297 14.78 7.74 -5.64
N ASN A 298 15.61 8.72 -5.26
CA ASN A 298 17.05 8.57 -5.19
C ASN A 298 17.50 8.46 -3.72
N LEU A 299 17.87 7.25 -3.29
CA LEU A 299 18.31 6.96 -1.92
C LEU A 299 19.84 6.75 -1.80
N ASN A 300 20.61 7.02 -2.86
CA ASN A 300 22.06 6.89 -2.85
C ASN A 300 22.70 8.18 -2.33
N PRO A 301 23.39 8.15 -1.16
CA PRO A 301 24.03 9.34 -0.60
C PRO A 301 25.18 9.89 -1.45
N HIS A 302 25.68 9.12 -2.42
CA HIS A 302 26.80 9.52 -3.28
C HIS A 302 26.40 10.25 -4.57
N LYS A 303 25.13 10.24 -4.97
CA LYS A 303 24.66 11.03 -6.12
C LYS A 303 24.35 12.48 -5.77
N ASP A 304 23.87 12.73 -4.57
CA ASP A 304 23.53 14.10 -4.11
C ASP A 304 24.78 15.01 -3.99
N ALA A 305 25.99 14.43 -3.93
CA ALA A 305 27.25 15.18 -3.86
C ALA A 305 27.80 15.60 -5.25
N PHE A 306 27.34 14.96 -6.32
CA PHE A 306 27.81 15.28 -7.69
C PHE A 306 26.87 16.25 -8.41
N ASP A 307 25.57 16.30 -8.06
CA ASP A 307 24.60 17.24 -8.64
C ASP A 307 24.84 18.71 -8.18
N PHE A 308 25.70 18.93 -7.17
CA PHE A 308 26.14 20.27 -6.74
C PHE A 308 27.26 20.88 -7.59
N PHE A 309 27.87 20.13 -8.51
CA PHE A 309 28.99 20.57 -9.32
C PHE A 309 28.67 20.80 -10.80
N ASP A 310 27.45 20.53 -11.24
CA ASP A 310 26.97 20.82 -12.60
C ASP A 310 26.04 22.05 -12.60
N VAL A 311 26.58 23.23 -12.26
CA VAL A 311 25.96 24.54 -12.51
C VAL A 311 26.99 25.40 -13.24
#